data_79f939180db1238b1159ee471400926b
#
_entry.id   79f939180db1238b1159ee471400926b
#
_cell.length_a   1.000
_cell.length_b   1.000
_cell.length_c   1.000
_cell.angle_alpha   90.00
_cell.angle_beta   90.00
_cell.angle_gamma   90.00
#
_symmetry.space_group_name_H-M   'P 1'
#
loop_
_entity.id
_entity.type
_entity.pdbx_description
1 polymer ?
#
loop_
_entity_poly.entity_id
_entity_poly.type
_entity_poly.pdbx_seq_one_letter_code
_entity_poly.pdbx_strand_id
1 'polypeptide(L)'
;MFKRTDFRGTWGLKGPIGTLAVYSCVLFPALHILFPQGQKWAPAIYPTYFGMVIALLVFTRYATWRQLGFHKEHWKQNLILGCLAGGLVVGSVPLLDLLIDATGMGQAELFSGAEHRLSQEPEGNSSFITYIVPAIFITLAEQGFLTGYVLQALIRKSKPALAVYLGGLIFALVHFDLQLGIFLLGLIASSFYLLTGSLVAPLIFQIACHTAGWLLVHHHPKVFTLLGFLF
;
A
#
# COMPACT_ATOMS: atom_id res chain seq x y z
N MET A 1 -5.34 10.73 -24.03
CA MET A 1 -5.40 9.32 -24.48
C MET A 1 -4.08 8.68 -24.07
N PHE A 2 -4.05 7.93 -22.98
CA PHE A 2 -2.82 7.29 -22.51
C PHE A 2 -2.40 6.21 -23.51
N LYS A 3 -1.23 6.39 -24.13
CA LYS A 3 -0.66 5.41 -25.05
C LYS A 3 -0.39 4.14 -24.25
N ARG A 4 -0.98 3.02 -24.66
CA ARG A 4 -0.76 1.70 -24.05
C ARG A 4 0.75 1.47 -23.99
N THR A 5 1.31 1.60 -22.79
CA THR A 5 2.74 1.41 -22.60
C THR A 5 3.08 -0.04 -22.92
N ASP A 6 4.06 -0.25 -23.79
CA ASP A 6 4.61 -1.58 -24.03
C ASP A 6 5.21 -2.10 -22.73
N PHE A 7 4.45 -2.95 -22.04
CA PHE A 7 4.93 -3.65 -20.85
C PHE A 7 6.07 -4.58 -21.22
N ARG A 8 7.31 -4.08 -21.10
CA ARG A 8 8.51 -4.70 -21.67
C ARG A 8 9.20 -5.76 -20.79
N GLY A 9 8.63 -6.14 -19.64
CA GLY A 9 9.20 -7.22 -18.86
C GLY A 9 9.03 -8.58 -19.59
N THR A 10 10.05 -9.41 -19.61
CA THR A 10 10.07 -10.70 -20.33
C THR A 10 9.69 -11.89 -19.45
N TRP A 11 9.49 -11.68 -18.15
CA TRP A 11 9.21 -12.75 -17.19
C TRP A 11 7.77 -13.30 -17.31
N GLY A 12 7.69 -14.60 -17.20
CA GLY A 12 6.41 -15.31 -17.16
C GLY A 12 5.77 -15.25 -15.77
N LEU A 13 4.51 -15.69 -15.68
CA LEU A 13 3.73 -15.69 -14.43
C LEU A 13 4.30 -16.66 -13.34
N LYS A 14 5.07 -17.68 -13.73
CA LYS A 14 5.62 -18.68 -12.81
C LYS A 14 6.54 -18.08 -11.75
N GLY A 15 7.39 -17.13 -12.11
CA GLY A 15 8.31 -16.45 -11.19
C GLY A 15 7.56 -15.68 -10.09
N PRO A 16 6.71 -14.69 -10.46
CA PRO A 16 5.91 -13.94 -9.49
C PRO A 16 5.04 -14.81 -8.59
N ILE A 17 4.31 -15.79 -9.15
CA ILE A 17 3.47 -16.71 -8.34
C ILE A 17 4.35 -17.58 -7.44
N GLY A 18 5.47 -18.10 -7.93
CA GLY A 18 6.38 -18.90 -7.12
C GLY A 18 6.92 -18.12 -5.92
N THR A 19 7.33 -16.87 -6.12
CA THR A 19 7.81 -16.01 -5.02
C THR A 19 6.70 -15.68 -4.01
N LEU A 20 5.48 -15.42 -4.48
CA LEU A 20 4.32 -15.24 -3.59
C LEU A 20 4.01 -16.52 -2.81
N ALA A 21 4.02 -17.67 -3.45
CA ALA A 21 3.77 -18.95 -2.79
C ALA A 21 4.83 -19.26 -1.73
N VAL A 22 6.11 -19.01 -2.02
CA VAL A 22 7.19 -19.16 -1.01
C VAL A 22 6.96 -18.23 0.18
N TYR A 23 6.58 -16.98 -0.06
CA TYR A 23 6.24 -16.07 1.03
C TYR A 23 5.05 -16.57 1.85
N SER A 24 3.91 -16.82 1.21
CA SER A 24 2.64 -17.09 1.90
C SER A 24 2.58 -18.49 2.52
N CYS A 25 3.18 -19.50 1.87
CA CYS A 25 3.07 -20.91 2.31
C CYS A 25 4.26 -21.39 3.12
N VAL A 26 5.42 -20.74 3.04
CA VAL A 26 6.63 -21.19 3.70
C VAL A 26 7.13 -20.16 4.70
N LEU A 27 7.48 -18.96 4.21
CA LEU A 27 8.16 -17.96 5.04
C LEU A 27 7.26 -17.43 6.15
N PHE A 28 6.06 -16.99 5.82
CA PHE A 28 5.14 -16.42 6.80
C PHE A 28 4.73 -17.43 7.88
N PRO A 29 4.26 -18.66 7.55
CA PRO A 29 3.95 -19.66 8.58
C PRO A 29 5.16 -20.06 9.42
N ALA A 30 6.34 -20.25 8.79
CA ALA A 30 7.56 -20.62 9.52
C ALA A 30 7.95 -19.55 10.54
N LEU A 31 7.90 -18.28 10.16
CA LEU A 31 8.20 -17.17 11.07
C LEU A 31 7.17 -17.04 12.19
N HIS A 32 5.89 -17.29 11.90
CA HIS A 32 4.84 -17.27 12.92
C HIS A 32 4.99 -18.41 13.95
N ILE A 33 5.46 -19.58 13.51
CA ILE A 33 5.75 -20.72 14.40
C ILE A 33 7.02 -20.50 15.21
N LEU A 34 8.09 -20.00 14.57
CA LEU A 34 9.38 -19.81 15.22
C LEU A 34 9.39 -18.62 16.19
N PHE A 35 8.60 -17.61 15.90
CA PHE A 35 8.53 -16.37 16.68
C PHE A 35 7.10 -16.02 17.08
N PRO A 36 6.43 -16.83 17.94
CA PRO A 36 5.03 -16.62 18.29
C PRO A 36 4.77 -15.29 19.03
N GLN A 37 5.80 -14.70 19.63
CA GLN A 37 5.74 -13.34 20.22
C GLN A 37 6.14 -12.24 19.23
N GLY A 38 6.42 -12.60 17.99
CA GLY A 38 7.00 -11.73 16.97
C GLY A 38 6.01 -10.79 16.26
N GLN A 39 4.82 -10.54 16.83
CA GLN A 39 3.86 -9.59 16.26
C GLN A 39 4.47 -8.22 15.96
N LYS A 40 5.50 -7.79 16.72
CA LYS A 40 6.21 -6.54 16.49
C LYS A 40 7.04 -6.53 15.19
N TRP A 41 7.48 -7.69 14.70
CA TRP A 41 8.32 -7.82 13.51
C TRP A 41 7.53 -8.18 12.25
N ALA A 42 6.30 -8.70 12.41
CA ALA A 42 5.47 -9.12 11.29
C ALA A 42 5.33 -8.04 10.19
N PRO A 43 5.09 -6.75 10.53
CA PRO A 43 4.98 -5.70 9.51
C PRO A 43 6.27 -5.45 8.72
N ALA A 44 7.45 -5.82 9.24
CA ALA A 44 8.73 -5.62 8.57
C ALA A 44 9.14 -6.80 7.68
N ILE A 45 8.57 -7.98 7.90
CA ILE A 45 9.01 -9.23 7.25
C ILE A 45 8.69 -9.20 5.75
N TYR A 46 7.43 -8.92 5.38
CA TYR A 46 7.03 -8.94 3.98
C TYR A 46 7.70 -7.86 3.12
N PRO A 47 7.85 -6.60 3.57
CA PRO A 47 8.54 -5.60 2.76
C PRO A 47 10.04 -5.91 2.64
N THR A 48 10.66 -6.48 3.69
CA THR A 48 12.04 -6.93 3.60
C THR A 48 12.19 -8.06 2.58
N TYR A 49 11.32 -9.07 2.61
CA TYR A 49 11.34 -10.15 1.63
C TYR A 49 11.13 -9.62 0.20
N PHE A 50 10.13 -8.77 -0.02
CA PHE A 50 9.86 -8.21 -1.35
C PHE A 50 10.99 -7.31 -1.84
N GLY A 51 11.56 -6.50 -0.95
CA GLY A 51 12.73 -5.70 -1.26
C GLY A 51 13.93 -6.54 -1.67
N MET A 52 14.18 -7.66 -0.96
CA MET A 52 15.24 -8.62 -1.31
C MET A 52 14.99 -9.27 -2.67
N VAL A 53 13.74 -9.69 -2.96
CA VAL A 53 13.40 -10.26 -4.28
C VAL A 53 13.64 -9.25 -5.38
N ILE A 54 13.18 -8.01 -5.23
CA ILE A 54 13.43 -6.94 -6.23
C ILE A 54 14.93 -6.68 -6.39
N ALA A 55 15.67 -6.58 -5.30
CA ALA A 55 17.11 -6.38 -5.34
C ALA A 55 17.80 -7.53 -6.10
N LEU A 56 17.42 -8.78 -5.83
CA LEU A 56 17.95 -9.95 -6.52
C LEU A 56 17.62 -9.94 -8.01
N LEU A 57 16.37 -9.62 -8.39
CA LEU A 57 15.96 -9.54 -9.79
C LEU A 57 16.76 -8.49 -10.55
N VAL A 58 17.04 -7.35 -9.93
CA VAL A 58 17.82 -6.26 -10.54
C VAL A 58 19.33 -6.62 -10.56
N PHE A 59 19.85 -7.16 -9.48
CA PHE A 59 21.26 -7.54 -9.38
C PHE A 59 21.62 -8.64 -10.39
N THR A 60 20.77 -9.65 -10.56
CA THR A 60 20.93 -10.72 -11.55
C THR A 60 20.63 -10.29 -12.98
N ARG A 61 20.25 -9.03 -13.17
CA ARG A 61 19.82 -8.46 -14.47
C ARG A 61 18.61 -9.20 -15.09
N TYR A 62 17.87 -9.96 -14.29
CA TYR A 62 16.64 -10.59 -14.73
C TYR A 62 15.52 -9.55 -14.99
N ALA A 63 15.53 -8.48 -14.22
CA ALA A 63 14.70 -7.30 -14.42
C ALA A 63 15.55 -6.03 -14.32
N THR A 64 15.12 -4.97 -15.00
CA THR A 64 15.70 -3.62 -14.87
C THR A 64 14.71 -2.72 -14.16
N TRP A 65 15.19 -1.67 -13.50
CA TRP A 65 14.33 -0.65 -12.87
C TRP A 65 13.29 -0.10 -13.85
N ARG A 66 13.68 0.12 -15.10
CA ARG A 66 12.78 0.59 -16.15
C ARG A 66 11.66 -0.42 -16.45
N GLN A 67 11.99 -1.71 -16.47
CA GLN A 67 11.01 -2.77 -16.69
C GLN A 67 10.04 -2.92 -15.52
N LEU A 68 10.48 -2.66 -14.29
CA LEU A 68 9.62 -2.64 -13.10
C LEU A 68 8.66 -1.44 -13.06
N GLY A 69 8.85 -0.44 -13.94
CA GLY A 69 8.00 0.75 -14.01
C GLY A 69 8.66 2.02 -13.45
N PHE A 70 9.93 1.96 -13.07
CA PHE A 70 10.71 3.15 -12.71
C PHE A 70 11.33 3.77 -13.97
N HIS A 71 10.54 4.51 -14.73
CA HIS A 71 11.01 5.21 -15.92
C HIS A 71 10.67 6.70 -15.85
N LYS A 72 11.48 7.51 -16.56
CA LYS A 72 11.34 8.97 -16.54
C LYS A 72 10.26 9.51 -17.48
N GLU A 73 9.68 8.65 -18.31
CA GLU A 73 8.65 9.06 -19.26
C GLU A 73 7.39 9.51 -18.50
N HIS A 74 6.91 10.72 -18.80
CA HIS A 74 5.71 11.32 -18.17
C HIS A 74 5.76 11.41 -16.64
N TRP A 75 6.97 11.43 -16.02
CA TRP A 75 7.10 11.40 -14.56
C TRP A 75 6.33 12.52 -13.86
N LYS A 76 6.30 13.74 -14.47
CA LYS A 76 5.56 14.89 -13.92
C LYS A 76 4.05 14.63 -13.88
N GLN A 77 3.50 14.07 -14.96
CA GLN A 77 2.07 13.74 -15.03
C GLN A 77 1.70 12.66 -14.02
N ASN A 78 2.56 11.63 -13.89
CA ASN A 78 2.38 10.55 -12.94
C ASN A 78 2.51 11.05 -11.49
N LEU A 79 3.42 11.97 -11.23
CA LEU A 79 3.55 12.64 -9.94
C LEU A 79 2.28 13.44 -9.61
N ILE A 80 1.81 14.27 -10.55
CA ILE A 80 0.59 15.06 -10.38
C ILE A 80 -0.61 14.15 -10.10
N LEU A 81 -0.77 13.05 -10.86
CA LEU A 81 -1.86 12.10 -10.65
C LEU A 81 -1.81 11.48 -9.25
N GLY A 82 -0.63 11.01 -8.82
CA GLY A 82 -0.44 10.46 -7.48
C GLY A 82 -0.68 11.49 -6.38
N CYS A 83 -0.19 12.73 -6.57
CA CYS A 83 -0.40 13.82 -5.62
C CYS A 83 -1.88 14.26 -5.54
N LEU A 84 -2.59 14.34 -6.65
CA LEU A 84 -4.02 14.69 -6.65
C LEU A 84 -4.84 13.63 -5.93
N ALA A 85 -4.65 12.36 -6.31
CA ALA A 85 -5.37 11.27 -5.67
C ALA A 85 -4.99 11.12 -4.19
N GLY A 86 -3.71 11.18 -3.87
CA GLY A 86 -3.23 11.12 -2.49
C GLY A 86 -3.66 12.34 -1.68
N GLY A 87 -3.64 13.53 -2.27
CA GLY A 87 -4.11 14.76 -1.65
C GLY A 87 -5.61 14.72 -1.32
N LEU A 88 -6.42 14.08 -2.17
CA LEU A 88 -7.84 13.84 -1.87
C LEU A 88 -8.00 12.93 -0.64
N VAL A 89 -7.20 11.87 -0.54
CA VAL A 89 -7.24 10.96 0.62
C VAL A 89 -6.81 11.70 1.89
N VAL A 90 -5.66 12.38 1.87
CA VAL A 90 -5.17 13.14 3.04
C VAL A 90 -6.14 14.25 3.42
N GLY A 91 -6.66 15.00 2.45
CA GLY A 91 -7.60 16.10 2.68
C GLY A 91 -8.99 15.64 3.13
N SER A 92 -9.38 14.40 2.83
CA SER A 92 -10.64 13.83 3.32
C SER A 92 -10.65 13.63 4.84
N VAL A 93 -9.49 13.41 5.47
CA VAL A 93 -9.39 13.16 6.92
C VAL A 93 -9.92 14.34 7.75
N PRO A 94 -9.35 15.57 7.63
CA PRO A 94 -9.85 16.72 8.37
C PRO A 94 -11.28 17.15 7.91
N LEU A 95 -11.63 16.91 6.65
CA LEU A 95 -12.98 17.21 6.16
C LEU A 95 -14.03 16.31 6.84
N LEU A 96 -13.78 15.03 6.99
CA LEU A 96 -14.66 14.11 7.71
C LEU A 96 -14.78 14.47 9.18
N ASP A 97 -13.69 14.89 9.83
CA ASP A 97 -13.71 15.34 11.21
C ASP A 97 -14.61 16.59 11.39
N LEU A 98 -14.45 17.57 10.52
CA LEU A 98 -15.31 18.76 10.49
C LEU A 98 -16.79 18.39 10.24
N LEU A 99 -17.07 17.41 9.39
CA LEU A 99 -18.45 16.96 9.15
C LEU A 99 -19.03 16.27 10.37
N ILE A 100 -18.26 15.45 11.09
CA ILE A 100 -18.69 14.82 12.35
C ILE A 100 -19.05 15.90 13.38
N ASP A 101 -18.19 16.90 13.53
CA ASP A 101 -18.45 18.00 14.47
C ASP A 101 -19.67 18.87 14.06
N ALA A 102 -19.78 19.19 12.76
CA ALA A 102 -20.90 19.99 12.24
C ALA A 102 -22.28 19.30 12.40
N THR A 103 -22.32 17.98 12.38
CA THR A 103 -23.55 17.21 12.60
C THR A 103 -23.94 17.07 14.08
N GLY A 104 -23.09 17.53 15.01
CA GLY A 104 -23.25 17.34 16.44
C GLY A 104 -22.98 15.89 16.92
N MET A 105 -22.69 14.96 16.01
CA MET A 105 -22.37 13.58 16.36
C MET A 105 -21.04 13.44 17.12
N GLY A 106 -20.17 14.43 17.06
CA GLY A 106 -18.89 14.43 17.77
C GLY A 106 -19.00 14.32 19.31
N GLN A 107 -20.18 14.58 19.88
CA GLN A 107 -20.48 14.43 21.31
C GLN A 107 -21.18 13.09 21.65
N ALA A 108 -21.42 12.23 20.66
CA ALA A 108 -22.06 10.94 20.89
C ALA A 108 -21.17 10.01 21.75
N GLU A 109 -21.79 9.19 22.60
CA GLU A 109 -21.08 8.19 23.44
C GLU A 109 -20.10 7.32 22.65
N LEU A 110 -20.38 7.08 21.36
CA LEU A 110 -19.52 6.37 20.43
C LEU A 110 -18.09 6.92 20.40
N PHE A 111 -17.93 8.23 20.54
CA PHE A 111 -16.62 8.92 20.48
C PHE A 111 -16.01 9.21 21.84
N SER A 112 -16.74 9.00 22.94
CA SER A 112 -16.26 9.26 24.31
C SER A 112 -14.99 8.47 24.67
N GLY A 113 -14.80 7.29 24.07
CA GLY A 113 -13.58 6.48 24.24
C GLY A 113 -12.46 6.82 23.26
N ALA A 114 -12.70 7.60 22.20
CA ALA A 114 -11.71 7.89 21.18
C ALA A 114 -10.61 8.85 21.71
N GLU A 115 -11.01 9.87 22.45
CA GLU A 115 -10.08 10.81 23.08
C GLU A 115 -9.30 10.18 24.24
N HIS A 116 -9.92 9.21 24.94
CA HIS A 116 -9.26 8.51 26.04
C HIS A 116 -8.15 7.56 25.56
N ARG A 117 -8.27 7.00 24.36
CA ARG A 117 -7.22 6.17 23.75
C ARG A 117 -5.97 6.97 23.40
N LEU A 118 -6.13 8.20 22.94
CA LEU A 118 -4.98 9.09 22.69
C LEU A 118 -4.22 9.48 23.94
N SER A 119 -4.93 9.61 25.09
CA SER A 119 -4.30 9.95 26.36
C SER A 119 -3.60 8.76 27.04
N GLN A 120 -3.86 7.54 26.59
CA GLN A 120 -3.27 6.30 27.14
C GLN A 120 -2.11 5.76 26.30
N GLU A 121 -1.86 6.29 25.11
CA GLU A 121 -0.64 5.92 24.40
C GLU A 121 0.58 6.38 25.20
N PRO A 122 1.58 5.49 25.40
CA PRO A 122 2.81 5.88 26.07
C PRO A 122 3.40 7.09 25.33
N GLU A 123 3.89 8.07 26.08
CA GLU A 123 4.51 9.33 25.64
C GLU A 123 5.74 9.17 24.71
N GLY A 124 5.72 8.21 23.84
CA GLY A 124 6.61 8.13 22.71
C GLY A 124 6.06 9.04 21.62
N ASN A 125 6.47 10.30 21.65
CA ASN A 125 6.34 11.24 20.54
C ASN A 125 6.90 10.59 19.27
N SER A 126 6.12 9.68 18.63
CA SER A 126 6.52 9.10 17.35
C SER A 126 6.42 10.23 16.33
N SER A 127 7.55 10.93 16.18
CA SER A 127 7.68 11.99 15.19
C SER A 127 7.15 11.47 13.84
N PHE A 128 6.40 12.29 13.13
CA PHE A 128 5.94 11.96 11.77
C PHE A 128 7.08 11.38 10.91
N ILE A 129 8.31 11.88 11.10
CA ILE A 129 9.49 11.41 10.36
C ILE A 129 9.81 9.95 10.70
N THR A 130 9.73 9.54 11.97
CA THR A 130 9.99 8.14 12.39
C THR A 130 8.95 7.17 11.84
N TYR A 131 7.75 7.63 11.54
CA TYR A 131 6.71 6.85 10.90
C TYR A 131 6.85 6.81 9.37
N ILE A 132 7.02 7.99 8.73
CA ILE A 132 6.93 8.10 7.27
C ILE A 132 8.17 7.53 6.56
N VAL A 133 9.35 7.59 7.16
CA VAL A 133 10.58 7.04 6.54
C VAL A 133 10.48 5.52 6.33
N PRO A 134 10.16 4.69 7.34
CA PRO A 134 9.89 3.28 7.12
C PRO A 134 8.74 3.03 6.15
N ALA A 135 7.65 3.81 6.20
CA ALA A 135 6.52 3.68 5.29
C ALA A 135 6.92 3.87 3.82
N ILE A 136 7.84 4.80 3.51
CA ILE A 136 8.37 4.97 2.16
C ILE A 136 9.11 3.70 1.70
N PHE A 137 9.98 3.12 2.53
CA PHE A 137 10.70 1.89 2.19
C PHE A 137 9.76 0.70 2.01
N ILE A 138 8.78 0.56 2.89
CA ILE A 138 7.72 -0.45 2.78
C ILE A 138 6.99 -0.30 1.45
N THR A 139 6.52 0.91 1.14
CA THR A 139 5.80 1.21 -0.10
C THR A 139 6.65 0.92 -1.35
N LEU A 140 7.94 1.26 -1.34
CA LEU A 140 8.85 0.97 -2.45
C LEU A 140 8.98 -0.55 -2.69
N ALA A 141 9.15 -1.32 -1.63
CA ALA A 141 9.24 -2.77 -1.71
C ALA A 141 7.93 -3.40 -2.21
N GLU A 142 6.80 -3.00 -1.63
CA GLU A 142 5.48 -3.50 -2.00
C GLU A 142 5.12 -3.16 -3.44
N GLN A 143 5.16 -1.89 -3.81
CA GLN A 143 4.79 -1.46 -5.16
C GLN A 143 5.75 -2.01 -6.20
N GLY A 144 7.04 -2.06 -5.90
CA GLY A 144 8.03 -2.68 -6.77
C GLY A 144 7.72 -4.14 -7.03
N PHE A 145 7.37 -4.90 -5.98
CA PHE A 145 7.08 -6.32 -6.10
C PHE A 145 5.65 -6.59 -6.61
N LEU A 146 4.63 -6.09 -5.91
CA LEU A 146 3.24 -6.43 -6.23
C LEU A 146 2.78 -5.78 -7.54
N THR A 147 3.09 -4.51 -7.74
CA THR A 147 2.67 -3.78 -8.93
C THR A 147 3.69 -3.88 -10.06
N GLY A 148 4.97 -3.68 -9.76
CA GLY A 148 6.03 -3.70 -10.77
C GLY A 148 6.37 -5.10 -11.29
N TYR A 149 6.28 -6.14 -10.48
CA TYR A 149 6.65 -7.50 -10.87
C TYR A 149 5.44 -8.42 -11.08
N VAL A 150 4.55 -8.54 -10.07
CA VAL A 150 3.41 -9.46 -10.13
C VAL A 150 2.33 -8.98 -11.08
N LEU A 151 1.85 -7.74 -10.92
CA LEU A 151 0.77 -7.19 -11.75
C LEU A 151 1.15 -7.14 -13.23
N GLN A 152 2.39 -6.81 -13.57
CA GLN A 152 2.84 -6.86 -14.96
C GLN A 152 2.70 -8.26 -15.58
N ALA A 153 3.05 -9.30 -14.83
CA ALA A 153 2.89 -10.66 -15.31
C ALA A 153 1.41 -11.04 -15.50
N LEU A 154 0.52 -10.52 -14.63
CA LEU A 154 -0.93 -10.70 -14.73
C LEU A 154 -1.50 -10.00 -15.96
N ILE A 155 -1.15 -8.72 -16.18
CA ILE A 155 -1.65 -7.93 -17.34
C ILE A 155 -1.36 -8.61 -18.69
N ARG A 156 -0.28 -9.36 -18.78
CA ARG A 156 0.10 -10.09 -20.00
C ARG A 156 -0.73 -11.35 -20.24
N LYS A 157 -1.17 -11.98 -19.16
CA LYS A 157 -1.85 -13.28 -19.22
C LYS A 157 -3.36 -13.18 -19.07
N SER A 158 -3.88 -12.03 -18.62
CA SER A 158 -5.30 -11.83 -18.38
C SER A 158 -5.82 -10.52 -18.98
N LYS A 159 -7.14 -10.37 -19.00
CA LYS A 159 -7.77 -9.10 -19.38
C LYS A 159 -7.37 -8.01 -18.37
N PRO A 160 -7.15 -6.75 -18.80
CA PRO A 160 -6.70 -5.68 -17.92
C PRO A 160 -7.54 -5.50 -16.65
N ALA A 161 -8.87 -5.53 -16.76
CA ALA A 161 -9.77 -5.42 -15.62
C ALA A 161 -9.59 -6.57 -14.62
N LEU A 162 -9.42 -7.81 -15.13
CA LEU A 162 -9.16 -8.96 -14.27
C LEU A 162 -7.79 -8.85 -13.60
N ALA A 163 -6.77 -8.36 -14.32
CA ALA A 163 -5.45 -8.15 -13.73
C ALA A 163 -5.49 -7.13 -12.58
N VAL A 164 -6.23 -6.02 -12.74
CA VAL A 164 -6.41 -5.01 -11.69
C VAL A 164 -7.14 -5.60 -10.48
N TYR A 165 -8.22 -6.35 -10.71
CA TYR A 165 -8.96 -7.02 -9.63
C TYR A 165 -8.07 -8.02 -8.86
N LEU A 166 -7.35 -8.88 -9.60
CA LEU A 166 -6.41 -9.83 -8.99
C LEU A 166 -5.26 -9.11 -8.28
N GLY A 167 -4.80 -7.98 -8.81
CA GLY A 167 -3.80 -7.13 -8.14
C GLY A 167 -4.28 -6.66 -6.77
N GLY A 168 -5.51 -6.13 -6.68
CA GLY A 168 -6.13 -5.76 -5.41
C GLY A 168 -6.28 -6.95 -4.45
N LEU A 169 -6.75 -8.10 -4.95
CA LEU A 169 -6.91 -9.31 -4.15
C LEU A 169 -5.57 -9.82 -3.61
N ILE A 170 -4.54 -9.88 -4.46
CA ILE A 170 -3.19 -10.30 -4.03
C ILE A 170 -2.63 -9.33 -2.99
N PHE A 171 -2.88 -8.03 -3.16
CA PHE A 171 -2.46 -7.01 -2.20
C PHE A 171 -3.07 -7.29 -0.81
N ALA A 172 -4.37 -7.56 -0.74
CA ALA A 172 -5.03 -7.92 0.52
C ALA A 172 -4.53 -9.27 1.11
N LEU A 173 -4.38 -10.30 0.25
CA LEU A 173 -3.94 -11.62 0.69
C LEU A 173 -2.51 -11.61 1.27
N VAL A 174 -1.61 -10.79 0.71
CA VAL A 174 -0.22 -10.69 1.18
C VAL A 174 -0.12 -10.09 2.58
N HIS A 175 -1.03 -9.21 2.92
CA HIS A 175 -1.10 -8.62 4.26
C HIS A 175 -1.75 -9.57 5.29
N PHE A 176 -2.29 -10.72 4.84
CA PHE A 176 -3.10 -11.64 5.67
C PHE A 176 -4.25 -10.93 6.38
N ASP A 177 -4.71 -9.83 5.79
CA ASP A 177 -5.77 -9.00 6.29
C ASP A 177 -6.71 -8.66 5.12
N LEU A 178 -7.91 -9.24 5.15
CA LEU A 178 -8.93 -9.07 4.11
C LEU A 178 -9.77 -7.80 4.32
N GLN A 179 -9.19 -6.76 4.91
CA GLN A 179 -9.86 -5.48 5.04
C GLN A 179 -10.13 -4.87 3.67
N LEU A 180 -11.33 -4.31 3.53
CA LEU A 180 -11.76 -3.64 2.31
C LEU A 180 -10.80 -2.50 1.91
N GLY A 181 -10.28 -1.77 2.89
CA GLY A 181 -9.33 -0.68 2.67
C GLY A 181 -8.04 -1.14 1.96
N ILE A 182 -7.46 -2.27 2.39
CA ILE A 182 -6.25 -2.84 1.79
C ILE A 182 -6.53 -3.32 0.37
N PHE A 183 -7.67 -3.98 0.16
CA PHE A 183 -8.11 -4.40 -1.17
C PHE A 183 -8.27 -3.20 -2.12
N LEU A 184 -8.95 -2.14 -1.68
CA LEU A 184 -9.16 -0.92 -2.45
C LEU A 184 -7.83 -0.20 -2.76
N LEU A 185 -6.90 -0.15 -1.80
CA LEU A 185 -5.56 0.39 -2.00
C LEU A 185 -4.85 -0.32 -3.15
N GLY A 186 -4.83 -1.66 -3.12
CA GLY A 186 -4.22 -2.48 -4.17
C GLY A 186 -4.91 -2.33 -5.52
N LEU A 187 -6.25 -2.22 -5.53
CA LEU A 187 -7.03 -2.02 -6.75
C LEU A 187 -6.75 -0.66 -7.40
N ILE A 188 -6.69 0.42 -6.60
CA ILE A 188 -6.39 1.78 -7.08
C ILE A 188 -4.93 1.86 -7.56
N ALA A 189 -3.98 1.32 -6.80
CA ALA A 189 -2.57 1.26 -7.19
C ALA A 189 -2.37 0.50 -8.51
N SER A 190 -3.03 -0.66 -8.67
CA SER A 190 -3.02 -1.45 -9.90
C SER A 190 -3.64 -0.69 -11.07
N SER A 191 -4.71 0.06 -10.84
CA SER A 191 -5.35 0.92 -11.85
C SER A 191 -4.44 2.04 -12.30
N PHE A 192 -3.78 2.74 -11.39
CA PHE A 192 -2.79 3.77 -11.72
C PHE A 192 -1.65 3.21 -12.56
N TYR A 193 -1.14 2.05 -12.16
CA TYR A 193 -0.09 1.40 -12.94
C TYR A 193 -0.56 1.02 -14.35
N LEU A 194 -1.76 0.47 -14.48
CA LEU A 194 -2.34 0.12 -15.79
C LEU A 194 -2.51 1.35 -16.69
N LEU A 195 -2.92 2.49 -16.11
CA LEU A 195 -3.14 3.73 -16.84
C LEU A 195 -1.83 4.42 -17.24
N THR A 196 -0.82 4.39 -16.38
CA THR A 196 0.41 5.18 -16.54
C THR A 196 1.59 4.35 -17.04
N GLY A 197 1.59 3.04 -16.78
CA GLY A 197 2.74 2.16 -16.97
C GLY A 197 3.91 2.46 -16.03
N SER A 198 3.71 3.31 -15.02
CA SER A 198 4.75 3.80 -14.12
C SER A 198 4.38 3.53 -12.66
N LEU A 199 5.38 3.22 -11.84
CA LEU A 199 5.22 3.06 -10.39
C LEU A 199 5.10 4.40 -9.65
N VAL A 200 5.39 5.54 -10.29
CA VAL A 200 5.41 6.85 -9.61
C VAL A 200 4.04 7.19 -9.01
N ALA A 201 2.96 7.07 -9.79
CA ALA A 201 1.61 7.39 -9.31
C ALA A 201 1.15 6.48 -8.15
N PRO A 202 1.23 5.13 -8.25
CA PRO A 202 0.85 4.25 -7.13
C PRO A 202 1.74 4.45 -5.90
N LEU A 203 3.04 4.71 -6.04
CA LEU A 203 3.94 5.00 -4.91
C LEU A 203 3.50 6.25 -4.14
N ILE A 204 3.31 7.36 -4.84
CA ILE A 204 2.89 8.62 -4.22
C ILE A 204 1.53 8.47 -3.55
N PHE A 205 0.58 7.80 -4.22
CA PHE A 205 -0.74 7.54 -3.67
C PHE A 205 -0.65 6.72 -2.37
N GLN A 206 0.12 5.64 -2.33
CA GLN A 206 0.24 4.81 -1.13
C GLN A 206 0.96 5.54 0.02
N ILE A 207 2.01 6.34 -0.27
CA ILE A 207 2.65 7.19 0.73
C ILE A 207 1.64 8.19 1.33
N ALA A 208 0.78 8.76 0.50
CA ALA A 208 -0.30 9.63 0.98
C ALA A 208 -1.31 8.87 1.86
N CYS A 209 -1.66 7.61 1.53
CA CYS A 209 -2.50 6.77 2.39
C CYS A 209 -1.85 6.50 3.75
N HIS A 210 -0.53 6.22 3.79
CA HIS A 210 0.19 6.13 5.06
C HIS A 210 0.14 7.44 5.85
N THR A 211 0.32 8.58 5.18
CA THR A 211 0.22 9.91 5.81
C THR A 211 -1.19 10.13 6.39
N ALA A 212 -2.24 9.78 5.64
CA ALA A 212 -3.62 9.86 6.11
C ALA A 212 -3.85 8.95 7.32
N GLY A 213 -3.33 7.72 7.30
CA GLY A 213 -3.39 6.79 8.44
C GLY A 213 -2.74 7.37 9.69
N TRP A 214 -1.57 7.99 9.55
CA TRP A 214 -0.91 8.68 10.66
C TRP A 214 -1.74 9.85 11.20
N LEU A 215 -2.31 10.68 10.32
CA LEU A 215 -3.19 11.79 10.72
C LEU A 215 -4.44 11.29 11.45
N LEU A 216 -5.05 10.21 10.96
CA LEU A 216 -6.21 9.60 11.60
C LEU A 216 -5.91 9.19 13.05
N VAL A 217 -4.81 8.48 13.26
CA VAL A 217 -4.45 7.98 14.59
C VAL A 217 -4.06 9.10 15.55
N HIS A 218 -3.29 10.10 15.09
CA HIS A 218 -2.69 11.09 15.99
C HIS A 218 -3.48 12.40 16.11
N HIS A 219 -4.29 12.75 15.12
CA HIS A 219 -4.96 14.07 15.09
C HIS A 219 -6.48 13.99 14.94
N HIS A 220 -7.01 12.88 14.41
CA HIS A 220 -8.44 12.74 14.11
C HIS A 220 -9.03 11.42 14.61
N PRO A 221 -8.98 11.15 15.93
CA PRO A 221 -9.39 9.85 16.51
C PRO A 221 -10.88 9.57 16.33
N LYS A 222 -11.71 10.59 16.21
CA LYS A 222 -13.15 10.44 15.94
C LYS A 222 -13.37 9.79 14.57
N VAL A 223 -12.64 10.27 13.54
CA VAL A 223 -12.70 9.71 12.19
C VAL A 223 -12.17 8.27 12.17
N PHE A 224 -11.07 8.01 12.89
CA PHE A 224 -10.52 6.66 13.03
C PHE A 224 -11.55 5.70 13.64
N THR A 225 -12.25 6.13 14.70
CA THR A 225 -13.32 5.32 15.34
C THR A 225 -14.45 5.05 14.36
N LEU A 226 -14.92 6.06 13.62
CA LEU A 226 -15.99 5.90 12.62
C LEU A 226 -15.60 4.91 11.53
N LEU A 227 -14.39 5.03 10.98
CA LEU A 227 -13.90 4.12 9.95
C LEU A 227 -13.73 2.69 10.47
N GLY A 228 -13.32 2.50 11.74
CA GLY A 228 -13.22 1.19 12.37
C GLY A 228 -14.55 0.46 12.53
N PHE A 229 -15.69 1.16 12.44
CA PHE A 229 -17.02 0.55 12.37
C PHE A 229 -17.44 0.19 10.94
N LEU A 230 -16.82 0.80 9.93
CA LEU A 230 -17.18 0.61 8.52
C LEU A 230 -16.30 -0.41 7.83
N PHE A 231 -15.12 -0.68 8.34
CA PHE A 231 -14.08 -1.54 7.77
C PHE A 231 -13.52 -2.55 8.77
#